data_4d128d3e425a4a90d8827f0428c95f6a
#
_entry.id   4d128d3e425a4a90d8827f0428c95f6a
#
_cell.length_a   1.000
_cell.length_b   1.000
_cell.length_c   1.000
_cell.angle_alpha   90.00
_cell.angle_beta   90.00
_cell.angle_gamma   90.00
#
_symmetry.space_group_name_H-M   'P 1'
#
loop_
_entity.id
_entity.type
_entity.pdbx_description
1 polymer ?
#
loop_
_entity_poly.entity_id
_entity_poly.type
_entity_poly.pdbx_seq_one_letter_code
_entity_poly.pdbx_strand_id
1 'polypeptide(L)'
;MHGSSIGKRNPDFSYAVYEHYYVSPQWLYDHVAMYDEYPRNVAVFAGEYAAHTEDRANSMESALAEAALLTGIEKNADVVKLASYAPLFNRIGHSQWKPDMIWFDDSDVYLTPNYYVQKLFANHRGTYTIPLQKQDVKLRKEGIYVSAAVDAQGEIILKLVNTNHREYALMLEDADGLAVRTTGQMWTLRGTGEMPEDRPEVSAVTEETAEIDGCVFIPAQSLVVIRYQ
;
A
#
# COMPACT_ATOMS: atom_id res chain seq x y z
N MET A 1 10.62 19.38 9.79
CA MET A 1 11.43 18.25 10.28
C MET A 1 10.89 17.87 11.65
N HIS A 2 10.03 16.86 11.73
CA HIS A 2 9.74 16.23 13.00
C HIS A 2 10.42 14.88 12.96
N GLY A 3 11.57 14.83 13.64
CA GLY A 3 12.37 13.64 13.72
C GLY A 3 11.59 12.54 14.46
N SER A 4 11.59 11.35 13.88
CA SER A 4 11.27 10.13 14.59
C SER A 4 12.09 10.11 15.87
N SER A 5 11.43 10.20 17.02
CA SER A 5 12.09 9.93 18.29
C SER A 5 12.36 8.43 18.35
N ILE A 6 13.51 8.02 17.82
CA ILE A 6 14.06 6.71 18.14
C ILE A 6 14.35 6.78 19.64
N GLY A 7 13.40 6.34 20.44
CA GLY A 7 13.57 6.23 21.88
C GLY A 7 14.80 5.37 22.16
N LYS A 8 15.71 5.86 23.02
CA LYS A 8 16.83 5.07 23.50
C LYS A 8 16.28 3.74 24.03
N ARG A 9 16.71 2.63 23.43
CA ARG A 9 16.39 1.29 23.88
C ARG A 9 16.66 1.17 25.38
N ASN A 10 15.60 0.90 26.14
CA ASN A 10 15.76 0.26 27.44
C ASN A 10 15.80 -1.25 27.14
N PRO A 11 16.94 -1.94 27.32
CA PRO A 11 17.10 -3.34 26.99
C PRO A 11 16.14 -4.26 27.76
N ASP A 12 15.54 -3.77 28.83
CA ASP A 12 14.69 -4.57 29.71
C ASP A 12 13.19 -4.47 29.43
N PHE A 13 12.71 -3.58 28.51
CA PHE A 13 11.28 -3.30 28.40
C PHE A 13 10.71 -3.13 26.99
N SER A 14 11.48 -3.13 25.91
CA SER A 14 10.92 -2.79 24.59
C SER A 14 11.13 -3.89 23.58
N TYR A 15 10.15 -4.77 23.46
CA TYR A 15 10.02 -5.68 22.30
C TYR A 15 9.36 -5.01 21.09
N ALA A 16 8.88 -3.77 21.21
CA ALA A 16 8.21 -3.05 20.15
C ALA A 16 8.65 -1.58 20.07
N VAL A 17 8.77 -1.07 18.84
CA VAL A 17 8.99 0.34 18.53
C VAL A 17 7.72 0.91 17.89
N TYR A 18 7.32 2.10 18.33
CA TYR A 18 6.21 2.84 17.78
C TYR A 18 6.75 3.94 16.86
N GLU A 19 6.33 3.94 15.60
CA GLU A 19 6.86 4.83 14.56
C GLU A 19 5.74 5.58 13.85
N HIS A 20 6.01 6.85 13.46
CA HIS A 20 5.09 7.72 12.75
C HIS A 20 5.73 8.26 11.47
N TYR A 21 4.96 8.30 10.37
CA TYR A 21 5.43 8.74 9.04
C TYR A 21 4.44 9.72 8.41
N TYR A 22 4.52 10.99 8.78
CA TYR A 22 3.82 12.08 8.10
C TYR A 22 4.79 12.77 7.14
N VAL A 23 4.94 12.22 5.94
CA VAL A 23 6.06 12.52 5.03
C VAL A 23 5.55 12.67 3.59
N SER A 24 6.41 13.18 2.70
CA SER A 24 6.06 13.32 1.28
C SER A 24 5.88 11.96 0.59
N PRO A 25 5.10 11.88 -0.51
CA PRO A 25 5.00 10.69 -1.35
C PRO A 25 6.38 10.15 -1.76
N GLN A 26 7.30 11.04 -2.17
CA GLN A 26 8.65 10.65 -2.56
C GLN A 26 9.42 9.96 -1.43
N TRP A 27 9.29 10.47 -0.19
CA TRP A 27 9.94 9.83 0.96
C TRP A 27 9.43 8.39 1.14
N LEU A 28 8.12 8.14 0.99
CA LEU A 28 7.54 6.80 1.11
C LEU A 28 8.10 5.86 0.03
N TYR A 29 8.22 6.31 -1.22
CA TYR A 29 8.82 5.52 -2.29
C TYR A 29 10.28 5.17 -2.01
N ASP A 30 11.06 6.12 -1.51
CA ASP A 30 12.47 5.92 -1.20
C ASP A 30 12.69 4.96 -0.02
N HIS A 31 11.70 4.83 0.87
CA HIS A 31 11.79 4.06 2.11
C HIS A 31 10.97 2.75 2.11
N VAL A 32 10.46 2.29 0.97
CA VAL A 32 9.73 1.01 0.87
C VAL A 32 10.54 -0.17 1.44
N ALA A 33 11.87 -0.13 1.31
CA ALA A 33 12.79 -1.17 1.77
C ALA A 33 13.35 -0.95 3.17
N MET A 34 12.89 0.06 3.92
CA MET A 34 13.51 0.46 5.18
C MET A 34 13.53 -0.63 6.26
N TYR A 35 12.65 -1.60 6.14
CA TYR A 35 12.59 -2.74 7.07
C TYR A 35 13.35 -3.98 6.58
N ASP A 36 13.89 -3.99 5.34
CA ASP A 36 14.59 -5.15 4.79
C ASP A 36 15.79 -5.57 5.66
N GLU A 37 16.54 -4.61 6.18
CA GLU A 37 17.71 -4.80 7.06
C GLU A 37 17.42 -4.49 8.55
N TYR A 38 16.13 -4.37 8.90
CA TYR A 38 15.74 -4.05 10.28
C TYR A 38 16.02 -5.23 11.22
N PRO A 39 16.43 -5.01 12.49
CA PRO A 39 16.68 -6.10 13.43
C PRO A 39 15.45 -6.97 13.65
N ARG A 40 15.55 -8.29 13.37
CA ARG A 40 14.43 -9.24 13.45
C ARG A 40 13.96 -9.57 14.88
N ASN A 41 14.70 -9.14 15.89
CA ASN A 41 14.32 -9.27 17.30
C ASN A 41 13.52 -8.07 17.84
N VAL A 42 13.12 -7.15 16.97
CA VAL A 42 12.32 -5.97 17.32
C VAL A 42 11.01 -6.03 16.55
N ALA A 43 9.89 -5.86 17.24
CA ALA A 43 8.60 -5.64 16.62
C ALA A 43 8.40 -4.14 16.38
N VAL A 44 7.80 -3.79 15.23
CA VAL A 44 7.43 -2.42 14.88
C VAL A 44 5.91 -2.29 14.80
N PHE A 45 5.41 -1.20 15.36
CA PHE A 45 4.08 -0.68 15.11
C PHE A 45 4.21 0.65 14.35
N ALA A 46 3.97 0.64 13.05
CA ALA A 46 3.80 1.84 12.24
C ALA A 46 2.42 2.45 12.55
N GLY A 47 2.36 3.12 13.71
CA GLY A 47 1.09 3.45 14.37
C GLY A 47 0.38 4.64 13.77
N GLU A 48 1.09 5.50 13.05
CA GLU A 48 0.50 6.63 12.33
C GLU A 48 1.30 6.89 11.05
N TYR A 49 0.62 6.88 9.92
CA TYR A 49 1.22 7.33 8.66
C TYR A 49 0.17 7.95 7.73
N ALA A 50 0.61 8.92 6.95
CA ALA A 50 -0.10 9.47 5.81
C ALA A 50 0.90 10.13 4.86
N ALA A 51 0.67 9.98 3.55
CA ALA A 51 1.43 10.70 2.53
C ALA A 51 1.00 12.16 2.47
N HIS A 52 1.92 13.07 2.73
CA HIS A 52 1.70 14.50 2.68
C HIS A 52 2.12 15.07 1.32
N THR A 53 1.19 15.21 0.39
CA THR A 53 1.36 16.02 -0.81
C THR A 53 1.54 17.50 -0.45
N GLU A 54 1.92 18.35 -1.39
CA GLU A 54 2.11 19.78 -1.15
C GLU A 54 0.82 20.45 -0.66
N ASP A 55 -0.31 20.10 -1.25
CA ASP A 55 -1.65 20.59 -0.91
C ASP A 55 -2.37 19.78 0.19
N ARG A 56 -1.72 18.72 0.69
CA ARG A 56 -2.31 17.78 1.67
C ARG A 56 -3.60 17.10 1.17
N ALA A 57 -3.73 16.90 -0.13
CA ALA A 57 -4.89 16.26 -0.72
C ALA A 57 -4.88 14.74 -0.50
N ASN A 58 -6.08 14.18 -0.32
CA ASN A 58 -6.31 12.75 -0.49
C ASN A 58 -6.55 12.47 -1.97
N SER A 59 -5.50 12.06 -2.66
CA SER A 59 -5.47 11.80 -4.10
C SER A 59 -4.86 10.43 -4.41
N MET A 60 -4.95 10.00 -5.66
CA MET A 60 -4.24 8.79 -6.09
C MET A 60 -2.72 8.90 -5.90
N GLU A 61 -2.14 10.09 -6.01
CA GLU A 61 -0.72 10.31 -5.73
C GLU A 61 -0.37 9.91 -4.30
N SER A 62 -1.10 10.45 -3.30
CA SER A 62 -0.88 10.11 -1.88
C SER A 62 -1.18 8.63 -1.61
N ALA A 63 -2.27 8.11 -2.17
CA ALA A 63 -2.71 6.73 -1.96
C ALA A 63 -1.73 5.70 -2.54
N LEU A 64 -1.18 5.94 -3.73
CA LEU A 64 -0.19 5.03 -4.34
C LEU A 64 1.14 5.03 -3.59
N ALA A 65 1.55 6.16 -3.02
CA ALA A 65 2.74 6.22 -2.19
C ALA A 65 2.57 5.40 -0.89
N GLU A 66 1.40 5.48 -0.27
CA GLU A 66 1.06 4.65 0.88
C GLU A 66 0.95 3.16 0.51
N ALA A 67 0.35 2.84 -0.64
CA ALA A 67 0.28 1.48 -1.13
C ALA A 67 1.68 0.90 -1.39
N ALA A 68 2.60 1.68 -1.95
CA ALA A 68 3.99 1.28 -2.13
C ALA A 68 4.68 0.98 -0.80
N LEU A 69 4.54 1.86 0.21
CA LEU A 69 5.05 1.60 1.56
C LEU A 69 4.47 0.31 2.16
N LEU A 70 3.16 0.10 2.01
CA LEU A 70 2.49 -1.10 2.52
C LEU A 70 2.99 -2.39 1.88
N THR A 71 3.44 -2.38 0.61
CA THR A 71 4.09 -3.56 0.01
C THR A 71 5.38 -3.91 0.75
N GLY A 72 6.17 -2.91 1.14
CA GLY A 72 7.38 -3.10 1.94
C GLY A 72 7.09 -3.56 3.37
N ILE A 73 6.04 -3.02 4.00
CA ILE A 73 5.55 -3.44 5.32
C ILE A 73 5.09 -4.90 5.29
N GLU A 74 4.26 -5.28 4.31
CA GLU A 74 3.77 -6.65 4.18
C GLU A 74 4.91 -7.66 3.94
N LYS A 75 5.86 -7.31 3.09
CA LYS A 75 7.08 -8.10 2.86
C LYS A 75 7.86 -8.36 4.15
N ASN A 76 7.83 -7.41 5.09
CA ASN A 76 8.53 -7.44 6.37
C ASN A 76 7.59 -7.68 7.56
N ALA A 77 6.54 -8.49 7.39
CA ALA A 77 5.55 -8.78 8.44
C ALA A 77 6.14 -9.53 9.66
N ASP A 78 7.34 -10.08 9.54
CA ASP A 78 8.10 -10.62 10.67
C ASP A 78 8.68 -9.52 11.58
N VAL A 79 8.80 -8.29 11.10
CA VAL A 79 9.20 -7.10 11.85
C VAL A 79 8.02 -6.19 12.15
N VAL A 80 7.28 -5.76 11.10
CA VAL A 80 6.15 -4.84 11.27
C VAL A 80 4.89 -5.62 11.58
N LYS A 81 4.46 -5.57 12.84
CA LYS A 81 3.33 -6.35 13.34
C LYS A 81 1.99 -5.65 13.18
N LEU A 82 1.99 -4.33 13.17
CA LEU A 82 0.81 -3.49 13.01
C LEU A 82 1.16 -2.26 12.19
N ALA A 83 0.21 -1.81 11.39
CA ALA A 83 0.25 -0.53 10.70
C ALA A 83 -1.13 0.11 10.73
N SER A 84 -1.21 1.42 10.95
CA SER A 84 -2.47 2.14 10.94
C SER A 84 -2.32 3.52 10.33
N TYR A 85 -3.29 3.88 9.50
CA TYR A 85 -3.41 5.20 8.94
C TYR A 85 -3.94 6.20 9.99
N ALA A 86 -3.43 7.42 9.98
CA ALA A 86 -3.94 8.50 10.79
C ALA A 86 -3.72 9.86 10.10
N PRO A 87 -4.61 10.85 10.33
CA PRO A 87 -5.91 10.78 11.03
C PRO A 87 -7.01 10.09 10.22
N LEU A 88 -8.11 9.70 10.89
CA LEU A 88 -9.17 8.91 10.25
C LEU A 88 -10.28 9.76 9.65
N PHE A 89 -10.76 10.79 10.35
CA PHE A 89 -12.01 11.47 10.02
C PHE A 89 -11.85 12.95 9.81
N ASN A 90 -12.42 13.46 8.71
CA ASN A 90 -12.55 14.87 8.39
C ASN A 90 -14.02 15.28 8.19
N ARG A 91 -14.52 16.21 9.00
CA ARG A 91 -15.79 16.87 8.73
C ARG A 91 -15.56 18.07 7.81
N ILE A 92 -16.18 18.05 6.63
CA ILE A 92 -16.08 19.13 5.64
C ILE A 92 -16.54 20.47 6.28
N GLY A 93 -15.78 21.53 6.04
CA GLY A 93 -15.99 22.83 6.65
C GLY A 93 -15.49 22.97 8.10
N HIS A 94 -15.03 21.88 8.74
CA HIS A 94 -14.51 21.87 10.11
C HIS A 94 -13.17 21.12 10.23
N SER A 95 -12.44 21.05 9.15
CA SER A 95 -11.15 20.35 9.08
C SER A 95 -10.13 21.02 10.00
N GLN A 96 -9.51 20.24 10.90
CA GLN A 96 -8.39 20.68 11.75
C GLN A 96 -7.05 20.19 11.22
N TRP A 97 -7.08 19.13 10.39
CA TRP A 97 -5.93 18.49 9.82
C TRP A 97 -6.24 17.96 8.43
N LYS A 98 -5.21 17.79 7.60
CA LYS A 98 -5.25 17.10 6.30
C LYS A 98 -3.90 16.40 6.08
N PRO A 99 -3.86 15.24 5.40
CA PRO A 99 -4.98 14.47 4.87
C PRO A 99 -5.69 13.63 5.94
N ASP A 100 -6.96 13.28 5.70
CA ASP A 100 -7.76 12.37 6.54
C ASP A 100 -8.35 11.26 5.68
N MET A 101 -8.49 10.06 6.22
CA MET A 101 -8.85 8.88 5.42
C MET A 101 -10.31 8.85 4.98
N ILE A 102 -11.24 9.37 5.79
CA ILE A 102 -12.68 9.37 5.56
C ILE A 102 -13.21 10.77 5.76
N TRP A 103 -13.82 11.33 4.74
CA TRP A 103 -14.43 12.64 4.80
C TRP A 103 -15.95 12.51 4.88
N PHE A 104 -16.60 13.42 5.54
CA PHE A 104 -18.07 13.42 5.69
C PHE A 104 -18.61 14.84 5.89
N ASP A 105 -19.88 15.00 5.54
CA ASP A 105 -20.69 16.18 5.89
C ASP A 105 -21.98 15.72 6.59
N ASP A 106 -22.99 16.57 6.64
CA ASP A 106 -24.25 16.26 7.32
C ASP A 106 -25.14 15.26 6.54
N SER A 107 -24.81 14.99 5.28
CA SER A 107 -25.60 14.14 4.37
C SER A 107 -24.88 12.91 3.87
N ASP A 108 -23.55 13.00 3.66
CA ASP A 108 -22.78 11.99 2.92
C ASP A 108 -21.44 11.68 3.55
N VAL A 109 -20.90 10.49 3.15
CA VAL A 109 -19.55 10.02 3.48
C VAL A 109 -18.75 9.87 2.20
N TYR A 110 -17.54 10.41 2.18
CA TYR A 110 -16.62 10.37 1.04
C TYR A 110 -15.41 9.54 1.40
N LEU A 111 -15.32 8.36 0.80
CA LEU A 111 -14.19 7.44 0.99
C LEU A 111 -13.06 7.84 0.04
N THR A 112 -11.90 8.12 0.61
CA THR A 112 -10.73 8.58 -0.13
C THR A 112 -10.04 7.43 -0.90
N PRO A 113 -9.18 7.72 -1.89
CA PRO A 113 -8.29 6.72 -2.47
C PRO A 113 -7.45 6.00 -1.40
N ASN A 114 -6.99 6.74 -0.38
CA ASN A 114 -6.24 6.22 0.77
C ASN A 114 -7.06 5.19 1.57
N TYR A 115 -8.37 5.42 1.77
CA TYR A 115 -9.28 4.45 2.39
C TYR A 115 -9.32 3.14 1.60
N TYR A 116 -9.45 3.23 0.28
CA TYR A 116 -9.51 2.03 -0.56
C TYR A 116 -8.20 1.24 -0.56
N VAL A 117 -7.05 1.91 -0.48
CA VAL A 117 -5.74 1.26 -0.28
C VAL A 117 -5.76 0.45 1.03
N GLN A 118 -6.14 1.07 2.15
CA GLN A 118 -6.21 0.38 3.45
C GLN A 118 -7.17 -0.81 3.39
N LYS A 119 -8.35 -0.62 2.78
CA LYS A 119 -9.37 -1.66 2.63
C LYS A 119 -8.84 -2.86 1.83
N LEU A 120 -8.17 -2.61 0.69
CA LEU A 120 -7.61 -3.67 -0.15
C LEU A 120 -6.52 -4.45 0.58
N PHE A 121 -5.58 -3.77 1.26
CA PHE A 121 -4.56 -4.44 2.04
C PHE A 121 -5.12 -5.22 3.22
N ALA A 122 -6.11 -4.68 3.93
CA ALA A 122 -6.73 -5.32 5.09
C ALA A 122 -7.56 -6.56 4.74
N ASN A 123 -8.27 -6.53 3.59
CA ASN A 123 -9.16 -7.63 3.18
C ASN A 123 -8.41 -8.76 2.43
N HIS A 124 -7.25 -8.47 1.85
CA HIS A 124 -6.47 -9.44 1.09
C HIS A 124 -5.14 -9.74 1.80
N ARG A 125 -5.20 -10.33 2.99
CA ARG A 125 -4.03 -10.68 3.80
C ARG A 125 -3.64 -12.14 3.56
N GLY A 126 -2.34 -12.38 3.40
CA GLY A 126 -1.77 -13.72 3.42
C GLY A 126 -1.43 -14.18 4.84
N THR A 127 -1.10 -15.45 4.95
CA THR A 127 -0.55 -16.08 6.17
C THR A 127 0.98 -16.03 6.15
N TYR A 128 1.56 -16.20 4.96
CA TYR A 128 3.01 -16.16 4.74
C TYR A 128 3.34 -15.27 3.56
N THR A 129 4.45 -14.55 3.66
CA THR A 129 4.98 -13.76 2.54
C THR A 129 5.76 -14.64 1.56
N ILE A 130 5.67 -14.32 0.28
CA ILE A 130 6.45 -14.97 -0.79
C ILE A 130 7.61 -14.02 -1.14
N PRO A 131 8.88 -14.46 -1.01
CA PRO A 131 10.02 -13.64 -1.37
C PRO A 131 10.08 -13.37 -2.87
N LEU A 132 10.20 -12.10 -3.28
CA LEU A 132 10.28 -11.67 -4.68
C LEU A 132 11.71 -11.57 -5.22
N GLN A 133 12.69 -12.00 -4.45
CA GLN A 133 14.12 -12.03 -4.78
C GLN A 133 14.64 -10.64 -5.27
N LYS A 134 15.63 -10.65 -6.20
CA LYS A 134 16.26 -9.44 -6.75
C LYS A 134 15.36 -8.63 -7.71
N GLN A 135 14.26 -9.20 -8.15
CA GLN A 135 13.33 -8.56 -9.10
C GLN A 135 12.64 -7.34 -8.49
N ASP A 136 12.33 -7.37 -7.18
CA ASP A 136 11.75 -6.26 -6.44
C ASP A 136 12.53 -4.95 -6.60
N VAL A 137 13.87 -5.00 -6.51
CA VAL A 137 14.72 -3.78 -6.65
C VAL A 137 14.64 -3.19 -8.06
N LYS A 138 14.55 -4.04 -9.10
CA LYS A 138 14.40 -3.59 -10.49
C LYS A 138 13.04 -2.93 -10.69
N LEU A 139 11.98 -3.60 -10.26
CA LEU A 139 10.60 -3.11 -10.39
C LEU A 139 10.41 -1.75 -9.71
N ARG A 140 10.94 -1.57 -8.50
CA ARG A 140 10.87 -0.27 -7.79
C ARG A 140 11.55 0.86 -8.56
N LYS A 141 12.66 0.62 -9.24
CA LYS A 141 13.32 1.61 -10.12
C LYS A 141 12.46 1.97 -11.35
N GLU A 142 11.56 1.09 -11.73
CA GLU A 142 10.61 1.28 -12.82
C GLU A 142 9.26 1.85 -12.33
N GLY A 143 9.14 2.21 -11.04
CA GLY A 143 7.92 2.75 -10.43
C GLY A 143 6.83 1.69 -10.17
N ILE A 144 7.25 0.42 -10.08
CA ILE A 144 6.37 -0.72 -9.77
C ILE A 144 6.74 -1.27 -8.40
N TYR A 145 5.75 -1.39 -7.51
CA TYR A 145 5.94 -1.94 -6.17
C TYR A 145 5.06 -3.17 -6.00
N VAL A 146 5.63 -4.22 -5.42
CA VAL A 146 4.97 -5.53 -5.37
C VAL A 146 5.12 -6.14 -3.99
N SER A 147 4.04 -6.71 -3.47
CA SER A 147 4.11 -7.73 -2.42
C SER A 147 3.37 -8.98 -2.86
N ALA A 148 3.85 -10.11 -2.38
CA ALA A 148 3.27 -11.42 -2.64
C ALA A 148 3.12 -12.18 -1.33
N ALA A 149 1.99 -12.85 -1.17
CA ALA A 149 1.70 -13.66 -0.01
C ALA A 149 0.89 -14.90 -0.41
N VAL A 150 0.83 -15.87 0.49
CA VAL A 150 -0.04 -17.04 0.37
C VAL A 150 -0.92 -17.11 1.62
N ASP A 151 -2.19 -17.39 1.45
CA ASP A 151 -3.12 -17.55 2.57
C ASP A 151 -3.15 -19.00 3.11
N ALA A 152 -3.99 -19.26 4.12
CA ALA A 152 -4.10 -20.57 4.74
C ALA A 152 -4.76 -21.63 3.83
N GLN A 153 -5.40 -21.23 2.75
CA GLN A 153 -6.03 -22.07 1.74
C GLN A 153 -5.10 -22.38 0.58
N GLY A 154 -3.92 -21.75 0.54
CA GLY A 154 -2.95 -21.89 -0.54
C GLY A 154 -3.18 -20.93 -1.71
N GLU A 155 -4.09 -19.97 -1.58
CA GLU A 155 -4.26 -18.91 -2.58
C GLU A 155 -3.09 -17.94 -2.57
N ILE A 156 -2.56 -17.65 -3.73
CA ILE A 156 -1.55 -16.62 -3.94
C ILE A 156 -2.24 -15.25 -3.98
N ILE A 157 -1.69 -14.29 -3.27
CA ILE A 157 -2.18 -12.91 -3.20
C ILE A 157 -1.07 -11.99 -3.66
N LEU A 158 -1.28 -11.32 -4.78
CA LEU A 158 -0.36 -10.30 -5.30
C LEU A 158 -0.97 -8.92 -5.08
N LYS A 159 -0.15 -7.98 -4.63
CA LYS A 159 -0.48 -6.55 -4.60
C LYS A 159 0.54 -5.81 -5.47
N LEU A 160 0.03 -5.11 -6.48
CA LEU A 160 0.81 -4.53 -7.56
C LEU A 160 0.47 -3.05 -7.64
N VAL A 161 1.45 -2.19 -7.37
CA VAL A 161 1.30 -0.73 -7.43
C VAL A 161 2.04 -0.20 -8.64
N ASN A 162 1.33 0.47 -9.54
CA ASN A 162 1.92 1.15 -10.69
C ASN A 162 1.79 2.66 -10.51
N THR A 163 2.91 3.34 -10.29
CA THR A 163 2.96 4.80 -10.13
C THR A 163 3.19 5.54 -11.45
N ASN A 164 3.38 4.80 -12.56
CA ASN A 164 3.61 5.39 -13.87
C ASN A 164 2.31 5.89 -14.49
N HIS A 165 2.44 6.87 -15.41
CA HIS A 165 1.34 7.35 -16.26
C HIS A 165 1.05 6.45 -17.46
N ARG A 166 1.59 5.24 -17.49
CA ARG A 166 1.36 4.22 -18.52
C ARG A 166 1.14 2.87 -17.87
N GLU A 167 0.44 2.01 -18.58
CA GLU A 167 0.27 0.61 -18.23
C GLU A 167 1.62 -0.09 -18.16
N TYR A 168 1.73 -1.05 -17.25
CA TYR A 168 2.91 -1.89 -17.09
C TYR A 168 2.54 -3.36 -17.24
N ALA A 169 3.26 -4.10 -18.10
CA ALA A 169 3.12 -5.53 -18.25
C ALA A 169 4.10 -6.25 -17.32
N LEU A 170 3.59 -6.93 -16.31
CA LEU A 170 4.37 -7.72 -15.36
C LEU A 170 4.32 -9.19 -15.74
N MET A 171 5.49 -9.78 -16.03
CA MET A 171 5.61 -11.21 -16.25
C MET A 171 5.53 -11.97 -14.93
N LEU A 172 4.71 -13.01 -14.89
CA LEU A 172 4.54 -13.89 -13.75
C LEU A 172 5.08 -15.28 -14.07
N GLU A 173 6.09 -15.70 -13.31
CA GLU A 173 6.71 -17.00 -13.40
C GLU A 173 6.66 -17.68 -12.02
N ASP A 174 6.50 -18.98 -12.00
CA ASP A 174 6.61 -19.80 -10.79
C ASP A 174 8.07 -20.00 -10.36
N ALA A 175 8.29 -20.79 -9.32
CA ALA A 175 9.62 -21.06 -8.78
C ALA A 175 10.55 -21.81 -9.77
N ASP A 176 9.98 -22.51 -10.73
CA ASP A 176 10.69 -23.25 -11.78
C ASP A 176 10.91 -22.42 -13.05
N GLY A 177 10.45 -21.16 -13.05
CA GLY A 177 10.56 -20.24 -14.18
C GLY A 177 9.53 -20.50 -15.29
N LEU A 178 8.45 -21.19 -14.97
CA LEU A 178 7.35 -21.42 -15.89
C LEU A 178 6.32 -20.31 -15.79
N ALA A 179 5.77 -19.89 -16.92
CA ALA A 179 4.73 -18.89 -16.97
C ALA A 179 3.49 -19.33 -16.17
N VAL A 180 3.04 -18.52 -15.23
CA VAL A 180 1.83 -18.78 -14.44
C VAL A 180 0.62 -18.68 -15.37
N ARG A 181 -0.18 -19.76 -15.43
CA ARG A 181 -1.41 -19.85 -16.21
C ARG A 181 -2.54 -20.29 -15.32
N THR A 182 -3.44 -19.38 -15.02
CA THR A 182 -4.57 -19.62 -14.12
C THR A 182 -5.65 -18.56 -14.30
N THR A 183 -6.75 -18.75 -13.60
CA THR A 183 -7.81 -17.73 -13.47
C THR A 183 -7.82 -17.21 -12.05
N GLY A 184 -7.93 -15.91 -11.87
CA GLY A 184 -7.95 -15.26 -10.57
C GLY A 184 -9.02 -14.21 -10.42
N GLN A 185 -9.26 -13.77 -9.19
CA GLN A 185 -10.05 -12.58 -8.92
C GLN A 185 -9.12 -11.37 -8.84
N MET A 186 -9.50 -10.28 -9.48
CA MET A 186 -8.71 -9.06 -9.56
C MET A 186 -9.52 -7.85 -9.11
N TRP A 187 -8.94 -7.06 -8.22
CA TRP A 187 -9.46 -5.77 -7.75
C TRP A 187 -8.51 -4.67 -8.19
N THR A 188 -9.05 -3.66 -8.87
CA THR A 188 -8.28 -2.54 -9.37
C THR A 188 -8.79 -1.23 -8.80
N LEU A 189 -7.97 -0.53 -8.01
CA LEU A 189 -8.22 0.83 -7.55
C LEU A 189 -7.63 1.84 -8.54
N ARG A 190 -8.47 2.77 -8.99
CA ARG A 190 -8.09 3.91 -9.84
C ARG A 190 -8.84 5.18 -9.42
N GLY A 191 -8.19 6.33 -9.62
CA GLY A 191 -8.85 7.62 -9.58
C GLY A 191 -9.64 7.88 -10.85
N THR A 192 -10.67 8.70 -10.77
CA THR A 192 -11.40 9.18 -11.94
C THR A 192 -10.77 10.44 -12.54
N GLY A 193 -9.82 11.05 -11.83
CA GLY A 193 -9.25 12.37 -12.13
C GLY A 193 -10.16 13.53 -11.69
N GLU A 194 -11.31 13.24 -11.09
CA GLU A 194 -12.20 14.25 -10.54
C GLU A 194 -11.76 14.60 -9.10
N MET A 195 -11.39 15.87 -8.90
CA MET A 195 -11.06 16.41 -7.58
C MET A 195 -11.99 17.59 -7.30
N PRO A 196 -13.16 17.34 -6.70
CA PRO A 196 -14.10 18.40 -6.36
C PRO A 196 -13.50 19.34 -5.32
N GLU A 197 -13.92 20.62 -5.35
CA GLU A 197 -13.48 21.61 -4.37
C GLU A 197 -13.82 21.15 -2.95
N ASP A 198 -12.86 21.25 -2.04
CA ASP A 198 -12.95 20.85 -0.63
C ASP A 198 -13.34 19.36 -0.41
N ARG A 199 -13.05 18.47 -1.35
CA ARG A 199 -13.32 17.04 -1.24
C ARG A 199 -12.11 16.20 -1.70
N PRO A 200 -12.02 14.93 -1.28
CA PRO A 200 -11.00 14.04 -1.80
C PRO A 200 -11.22 13.71 -3.27
N GLU A 201 -10.18 13.22 -3.94
CA GLU A 201 -10.29 12.70 -5.29
C GLU A 201 -11.31 11.55 -5.36
N VAL A 202 -12.14 11.56 -6.39
CA VAL A 202 -13.07 10.47 -6.65
C VAL A 202 -12.31 9.26 -7.18
N SER A 203 -12.50 8.12 -6.53
CA SER A 203 -11.86 6.87 -6.90
C SER A 203 -12.82 5.70 -6.79
N ALA A 204 -12.53 4.63 -7.53
CA ALA A 204 -13.33 3.43 -7.53
C ALA A 204 -12.45 2.19 -7.53
N VAL A 205 -12.98 1.12 -6.93
CA VAL A 205 -12.44 -0.23 -7.03
C VAL A 205 -13.34 -1.03 -7.95
N THR A 206 -12.79 -1.57 -9.03
CA THR A 206 -13.45 -2.57 -9.87
C THR A 206 -13.04 -3.95 -9.44
N GLU A 207 -13.94 -4.92 -9.56
CA GLU A 207 -13.69 -6.34 -9.31
C GLU A 207 -14.04 -7.14 -10.54
N GLU A 208 -13.15 -8.02 -10.97
CA GLU A 208 -13.36 -8.87 -12.13
C GLU A 208 -12.65 -10.21 -12.00
N THR A 209 -13.09 -11.18 -12.78
CA THR A 209 -12.34 -12.43 -12.99
C THR A 209 -11.34 -12.19 -14.11
N ALA A 210 -10.07 -12.42 -13.85
CA ALA A 210 -8.97 -12.24 -14.79
C ALA A 210 -8.36 -13.57 -15.18
N GLU A 211 -8.10 -13.78 -16.48
CA GLU A 211 -7.24 -14.83 -16.96
C GLU A 211 -5.79 -14.37 -16.91
N ILE A 212 -4.95 -15.16 -16.27
CA ILE A 212 -3.50 -14.93 -16.17
C ILE A 212 -2.81 -15.92 -17.10
N ASP A 213 -2.15 -15.42 -18.14
CA ASP A 213 -1.36 -16.22 -19.09
C ASP A 213 0.08 -15.69 -19.15
N GLY A 214 0.84 -15.94 -18.06
CA GLY A 214 2.23 -15.52 -17.93
C GLY A 214 2.45 -14.03 -17.78
N CYS A 215 1.42 -13.21 -17.84
CA CYS A 215 1.52 -11.75 -17.77
C CYS A 215 0.28 -11.13 -17.12
N VAL A 216 0.49 -10.08 -16.35
CA VAL A 216 -0.57 -9.21 -15.82
C VAL A 216 -0.32 -7.78 -16.27
N PHE A 217 -1.36 -7.13 -16.79
CA PHE A 217 -1.33 -5.72 -17.16
C PHE A 217 -1.81 -4.88 -15.98
N ILE A 218 -0.92 -4.02 -15.47
CA ILE A 218 -1.21 -3.12 -14.35
C ILE A 218 -1.50 -1.74 -14.94
N PRO A 219 -2.75 -1.25 -14.87
CA PRO A 219 -3.10 0.05 -15.44
C PRO A 219 -2.24 1.18 -14.90
N ALA A 220 -2.16 2.29 -15.64
CA ALA A 220 -1.48 3.50 -15.18
C ALA A 220 -2.08 3.99 -13.87
N GLN A 221 -1.25 4.46 -12.95
CA GLN A 221 -1.62 5.05 -11.66
C GLN A 221 -2.70 4.22 -10.93
N SER A 222 -2.37 2.95 -10.64
CA SER A 222 -3.31 2.03 -10.02
C SER A 222 -2.69 1.16 -8.92
N LEU A 223 -3.54 0.67 -8.02
CA LEU A 223 -3.26 -0.49 -7.17
C LEU A 223 -4.11 -1.65 -7.68
N VAL A 224 -3.47 -2.75 -7.99
CA VAL A 224 -4.12 -4.01 -8.38
C VAL A 224 -3.86 -5.06 -7.31
N VAL A 225 -4.91 -5.75 -6.88
CA VAL A 225 -4.82 -6.94 -6.03
C VAL A 225 -5.32 -8.12 -6.83
N ILE A 226 -4.58 -9.23 -6.83
CA ILE A 226 -4.96 -10.46 -7.52
C ILE A 226 -4.91 -11.61 -6.53
N ARG A 227 -5.91 -12.49 -6.60
CA ARG A 227 -5.93 -13.76 -5.87
C ARG A 227 -6.12 -14.89 -6.86
N TYR A 228 -5.29 -15.94 -6.76
CA TYR A 228 -5.40 -17.14 -7.60
C TYR A 228 -4.82 -18.36 -6.89
N GLN A 229 -5.15 -19.56 -7.38
CA GLN A 229 -4.58 -20.85 -6.98
C GLN A 229 -3.64 -21.40 -8.04
#